data_8854b1ca1c0b6e1f0c45c2ed9772f116
#
_entry.id   8854b1ca1c0b6e1f0c45c2ed9772f116
#
_cell.length_a   1.000
_cell.length_b   1.000
_cell.length_c   1.000
_cell.angle_alpha   90.00
_cell.angle_beta   90.00
_cell.angle_gamma   90.00
#
_symmetry.space_group_name_H-M   'P 1'
#
loop_
_entity.id
_entity.type
_entity.pdbx_description
1 polymer ?
#
loop_
_entity_poly.entity_id
_entity_poly.type
_entity_poly.pdbx_seq_one_letter_code
_entity_poly.pdbx_strand_id
1 'polypeptide(L)'
;MTLVEAARWAPSCFNSQPWRFVYAVKDSAHWPAMLKLLMDTNQAWAQHAGALIAVVSRNTFEANNNPAPTHSFDTGAAWMSLALQARAMGLASHAMWGIEHDKIPKALNLPDNMQIQAIVAVGEPGDKSELPEPLQEREQPSPRKALEDIVFEGQMPDGVA
;
A
#
# COMPACT_ATOMS: atom_id res chain seq x y z
N MET A 1 5.66 -13.08 6.57
CA MET A 1 4.68 -13.81 5.70
C MET A 1 3.25 -13.69 6.21
N THR A 2 2.97 -13.68 7.53
CA THR A 2 1.60 -13.58 8.11
C THR A 2 0.76 -12.43 7.53
N LEU A 3 1.36 -11.26 7.31
CA LEU A 3 0.68 -10.10 6.72
C LEU A 3 0.20 -10.36 5.29
N VAL A 4 1.05 -11.00 4.47
CA VAL A 4 0.71 -11.36 3.09
C VAL A 4 -0.32 -12.47 3.05
N GLU A 5 -0.29 -13.38 4.03
CA GLU A 5 -1.34 -14.39 4.19
C GLU A 5 -2.70 -13.75 4.47
N ALA A 6 -2.77 -12.76 5.35
CA ALA A 6 -4.01 -12.02 5.58
C ALA A 6 -4.51 -11.30 4.30
N ALA A 7 -3.60 -10.68 3.56
CA ALA A 7 -3.92 -10.03 2.28
C ALA A 7 -4.49 -11.02 1.25
N ARG A 8 -3.96 -12.23 1.20
CA ARG A 8 -4.38 -13.30 0.27
C ARG A 8 -5.84 -13.70 0.42
N TRP A 9 -6.44 -13.51 1.59
CA TRP A 9 -7.84 -13.85 1.88
C TRP A 9 -8.83 -12.73 1.51
N ALA A 10 -8.38 -11.61 0.95
CA ALA A 10 -9.29 -10.58 0.46
C ALA A 10 -10.21 -11.10 -0.66
N PRO A 11 -11.43 -10.59 -0.78
CA PRO A 11 -12.29 -10.88 -1.92
C PRO A 11 -11.75 -10.21 -3.19
N SER A 12 -12.09 -10.76 -4.36
CA SER A 12 -11.78 -10.16 -5.65
C SER A 12 -12.80 -10.56 -6.71
N CYS A 13 -12.94 -9.76 -7.73
CA CYS A 13 -13.81 -10.01 -8.88
C CYS A 13 -13.45 -11.36 -9.53
N PHE A 14 -14.42 -12.26 -9.66
CA PHE A 14 -14.23 -13.64 -10.14
C PHE A 14 -13.11 -14.42 -9.41
N ASN A 15 -12.78 -14.05 -8.17
CA ASN A 15 -11.65 -14.61 -7.42
C ASN A 15 -10.32 -14.51 -8.19
N SER A 16 -10.14 -13.42 -8.95
CA SER A 16 -8.98 -13.23 -9.82
C SER A 16 -7.68 -12.97 -9.07
N GLN A 17 -7.76 -12.55 -7.81
CA GLN A 17 -6.62 -12.34 -6.92
C GLN A 17 -5.49 -11.57 -7.61
N PRO A 18 -5.76 -10.32 -8.06
CA PRO A 18 -4.85 -9.58 -8.93
C PRO A 18 -3.58 -9.09 -8.24
N TRP A 19 -3.54 -9.10 -6.91
CA TRP A 19 -2.43 -8.58 -6.11
C TRP A 19 -1.16 -9.41 -6.25
N ARG A 20 -0.03 -8.71 -6.27
CA ARG A 20 1.33 -9.27 -6.13
C ARG A 20 2.08 -8.39 -5.14
N PHE A 21 2.94 -9.02 -4.36
CA PHE A 21 3.73 -8.33 -3.34
C PHE A 21 5.21 -8.60 -3.59
N VAL A 22 5.98 -7.53 -3.82
CA VAL A 22 7.44 -7.58 -3.87
C VAL A 22 7.96 -6.92 -2.61
N TYR A 23 8.78 -7.58 -1.82
CA TYR A 23 9.20 -7.05 -0.54
C TYR A 23 10.71 -7.07 -0.35
N ALA A 24 11.19 -6.17 0.50
CA ALA A 24 12.53 -6.17 1.05
C ALA A 24 12.45 -6.03 2.57
N VAL A 25 13.20 -6.88 3.26
CA VAL A 25 13.40 -6.77 4.71
C VAL A 25 14.60 -5.87 4.96
N LYS A 26 14.58 -5.09 6.02
CA LYS A 26 15.69 -4.24 6.43
C LYS A 26 16.99 -5.06 6.49
N ASP A 27 18.08 -4.45 6.08
CA ASP A 27 19.42 -5.03 6.02
C ASP A 27 19.59 -6.21 5.03
N SER A 28 18.56 -6.55 4.25
CA SER A 28 18.70 -7.50 3.15
C SER A 28 19.41 -6.86 1.93
N ALA A 29 19.96 -7.67 1.04
CA ALA A 29 20.60 -7.20 -0.20
C ALA A 29 19.64 -6.38 -1.09
N HIS A 30 18.33 -6.55 -0.95
CA HIS A 30 17.29 -5.87 -1.74
C HIS A 30 16.85 -4.54 -1.11
N TRP A 31 17.15 -4.32 0.18
CA TRP A 31 16.70 -3.14 0.92
C TRP A 31 17.11 -1.80 0.27
N PRO A 32 18.39 -1.56 -0.08
CA PRO A 32 18.80 -0.27 -0.63
C PRO A 32 18.11 0.06 -1.95
N ALA A 33 17.86 -0.95 -2.78
CA ALA A 33 17.18 -0.78 -4.05
C ALA A 33 15.69 -0.44 -3.84
N MET A 34 15.01 -1.12 -2.93
CA MET A 34 13.60 -0.86 -2.62
C MET A 34 13.41 0.53 -1.98
N LEU A 35 14.29 0.92 -1.05
CA LEU A 35 14.22 2.22 -0.39
C LEU A 35 14.37 3.38 -1.40
N LYS A 36 15.25 3.24 -2.40
CA LYS A 36 15.44 4.22 -3.49
C LYS A 36 14.24 4.37 -4.43
N LEU A 37 13.23 3.52 -4.33
CA LEU A 37 11.97 3.67 -5.05
C LEU A 37 10.99 4.62 -4.35
N LEU A 38 11.30 5.08 -3.15
CA LEU A 38 10.55 6.11 -2.44
C LEU A 38 11.09 7.50 -2.80
N MET A 39 10.24 8.51 -2.81
CA MET A 39 10.68 9.90 -2.86
C MET A 39 11.45 10.27 -1.57
N ASP A 40 12.35 11.23 -1.63
CA ASP A 40 13.26 11.60 -0.52
C ASP A 40 12.53 11.86 0.80
N THR A 41 11.37 12.52 0.75
CA THR A 41 10.54 12.79 1.93
C THR A 41 10.05 11.52 2.61
N ASN A 42 9.80 10.46 1.86
CA ASN A 42 9.43 9.16 2.41
C ASN A 42 10.65 8.34 2.82
N GLN A 43 11.76 8.43 2.08
CA GLN A 43 13.01 7.78 2.48
C GLN A 43 13.46 8.23 3.87
N ALA A 44 13.29 9.53 4.18
CA ALA A 44 13.76 10.14 5.43
C ALA A 44 13.28 9.41 6.70
N TRP A 45 12.09 8.82 6.67
CA TRP A 45 11.54 8.08 7.81
C TRP A 45 11.41 6.57 7.54
N ALA A 46 11.03 6.17 6.30
CA ALA A 46 10.80 4.77 5.96
C ALA A 46 12.08 3.91 6.00
N GLN A 47 13.27 4.52 5.98
CA GLN A 47 14.54 3.82 6.17
C GLN A 47 14.65 3.10 7.53
N HIS A 48 13.82 3.48 8.50
CA HIS A 48 13.77 2.86 9.83
C HIS A 48 12.76 1.70 9.92
N ALA A 49 11.94 1.50 8.89
CA ALA A 49 10.97 0.41 8.85
C ALA A 49 11.66 -0.97 8.82
N GLY A 50 10.98 -2.00 9.33
CA GLY A 50 11.47 -3.38 9.30
C GLY A 50 11.33 -4.05 7.93
N ALA A 51 10.35 -3.61 7.12
CA ALA A 51 10.15 -4.09 5.76
C ALA A 51 9.48 -3.03 4.88
N LEU A 52 9.78 -3.07 3.58
CA LEU A 52 9.08 -2.35 2.52
C LEU A 52 8.41 -3.37 1.60
N ILE A 53 7.14 -3.13 1.26
CA ILE A 53 6.33 -4.03 0.44
C ILE A 53 5.72 -3.21 -0.72
N ALA A 54 6.18 -3.47 -1.94
CA ALA A 54 5.54 -2.95 -3.13
C ALA A 54 4.27 -3.76 -3.39
N VAL A 55 3.14 -3.08 -3.38
CA VAL A 55 1.81 -3.63 -3.66
C VAL A 55 1.52 -3.39 -5.13
N VAL A 56 1.43 -4.46 -5.89
CA VAL A 56 1.28 -4.46 -7.34
C VAL A 56 -0.02 -5.17 -7.70
N SER A 57 -0.70 -4.72 -8.74
CA SER A 57 -1.88 -5.40 -9.27
C SER A 57 -1.73 -5.78 -10.73
N ARG A 58 -2.29 -6.92 -11.12
CA ARG A 58 -2.46 -7.33 -12.50
C ARG A 58 -3.73 -6.68 -13.07
N ASN A 59 -3.58 -5.93 -14.15
CA ASN A 59 -4.68 -5.19 -14.78
C ASN A 59 -5.47 -6.00 -15.83
N THR A 60 -5.16 -7.29 -15.97
CA THR A 60 -5.87 -8.24 -16.85
C THR A 60 -6.23 -9.51 -16.09
N PHE A 61 -7.35 -10.14 -16.45
CA PHE A 61 -7.70 -11.47 -15.94
C PHE A 61 -6.73 -12.55 -16.47
N GLU A 62 -6.27 -13.43 -15.58
CA GLU A 62 -5.37 -14.53 -15.97
C GLU A 62 -5.99 -15.49 -16.99
N ALA A 63 -7.28 -15.75 -16.85
CA ALA A 63 -8.01 -16.75 -17.64
C ALA A 63 -8.09 -16.40 -19.15
N ASN A 64 -8.08 -15.09 -19.51
CA ASN A 64 -8.39 -14.67 -20.87
C ASN A 64 -7.66 -13.41 -21.35
N ASN A 65 -6.81 -12.82 -20.49
CA ASN A 65 -6.11 -11.55 -20.71
C ASN A 65 -7.02 -10.33 -20.99
N ASN A 66 -8.33 -10.43 -20.74
CA ASN A 66 -9.22 -9.28 -20.83
C ASN A 66 -8.90 -8.27 -19.71
N PRO A 67 -9.17 -6.97 -19.92
CA PRO A 67 -9.03 -5.97 -18.87
C PRO A 67 -9.78 -6.35 -17.58
N ALA A 68 -9.13 -6.21 -16.45
CA ALA A 68 -9.70 -6.43 -15.11
C ALA A 68 -9.95 -5.07 -14.43
N PRO A 69 -11.07 -4.39 -14.68
CA PRO A 69 -11.30 -3.00 -14.22
C PRO A 69 -11.31 -2.85 -12.70
N THR A 70 -11.53 -3.92 -11.96
CA THR A 70 -11.56 -3.93 -10.48
C THR A 70 -10.20 -4.19 -9.84
N HIS A 71 -9.14 -4.40 -10.62
CA HIS A 71 -7.84 -4.84 -10.09
C HIS A 71 -7.28 -3.96 -8.97
N SER A 72 -7.43 -2.63 -9.07
CA SER A 72 -6.97 -1.69 -8.04
C SER A 72 -7.85 -1.75 -6.79
N PHE A 73 -9.18 -1.85 -6.94
CA PHE A 73 -10.14 -1.98 -5.85
C PHE A 73 -9.89 -3.28 -5.05
N ASP A 74 -9.76 -4.41 -5.76
CA ASP A 74 -9.50 -5.71 -5.17
C ASP A 74 -8.15 -5.71 -4.42
N THR A 75 -7.13 -5.08 -5.01
CA THR A 75 -5.79 -4.95 -4.39
C THR A 75 -5.83 -4.02 -3.17
N GLY A 76 -6.68 -2.98 -3.19
CA GLY A 76 -6.95 -2.14 -2.02
C GLY A 76 -7.57 -2.93 -0.86
N ALA A 77 -8.48 -3.87 -1.14
CA ALA A 77 -9.04 -4.78 -0.13
C ALA A 77 -7.94 -5.69 0.47
N ALA A 78 -7.04 -6.22 -0.36
CA ALA A 78 -5.90 -7.02 0.09
C ALA A 78 -4.94 -6.18 0.95
N TRP A 79 -4.64 -4.95 0.54
CA TRP A 79 -3.85 -4.01 1.35
C TRP A 79 -4.50 -3.75 2.72
N MET A 80 -5.81 -3.50 2.78
CA MET A 80 -6.48 -3.25 4.06
C MET A 80 -6.43 -4.47 4.98
N SER A 81 -6.57 -5.68 4.45
CA SER A 81 -6.42 -6.93 5.22
C SER A 81 -5.02 -7.07 5.82
N LEU A 82 -3.97 -6.71 5.04
CA LEU A 82 -2.58 -6.67 5.51
C LEU A 82 -2.41 -5.65 6.65
N ALA A 83 -2.97 -4.45 6.49
CA ALA A 83 -2.86 -3.38 7.47
C ALA A 83 -3.53 -3.73 8.80
N LEU A 84 -4.72 -4.34 8.76
CA LEU A 84 -5.43 -4.82 9.95
C LEU A 84 -4.64 -5.92 10.66
N GLN A 85 -4.07 -6.86 9.91
CA GLN A 85 -3.22 -7.91 10.47
C GLN A 85 -1.96 -7.34 11.11
N ALA A 86 -1.33 -6.34 10.46
CA ALA A 86 -0.17 -5.65 11.04
C ALA A 86 -0.53 -5.03 12.40
N ARG A 87 -1.66 -4.33 12.46
CA ARG A 87 -2.15 -3.73 13.72
C ARG A 87 -2.44 -4.78 14.79
N ALA A 88 -3.05 -5.91 14.42
CA ALA A 88 -3.33 -7.02 15.34
C ALA A 88 -2.04 -7.64 15.92
N MET A 89 -0.91 -7.53 15.20
CA MET A 89 0.41 -7.98 15.63
C MET A 89 1.21 -6.90 16.38
N GLY A 90 0.62 -5.72 16.66
CA GLY A 90 1.32 -4.60 17.30
C GLY A 90 2.23 -3.81 16.35
N LEU A 91 2.19 -4.09 15.05
CA LEU A 91 2.98 -3.38 14.04
C LEU A 91 2.22 -2.15 13.50
N ALA A 92 2.99 -1.17 13.04
CA ALA A 92 2.51 -0.09 12.20
C ALA A 92 2.69 -0.45 10.72
N SER A 93 1.79 0.05 9.87
CA SER A 93 1.91 -0.04 8.42
C SER A 93 1.44 1.25 7.77
N HIS A 94 2.19 1.74 6.77
CA HIS A 94 1.90 2.99 6.08
C HIS A 94 2.10 2.82 4.58
N ALA A 95 1.03 2.98 3.81
CA ALA A 95 1.07 2.95 2.35
C ALA A 95 1.46 4.34 1.81
N MET A 96 2.47 4.38 0.94
CA MET A 96 3.01 5.59 0.35
C MET A 96 2.72 5.64 -1.15
N TRP A 97 2.23 6.79 -1.63
CA TRP A 97 2.11 7.13 -3.05
C TRP A 97 3.27 8.02 -3.53
N GLY A 98 4.01 8.64 -2.62
CA GLY A 98 5.24 9.39 -2.91
C GLY A 98 6.39 8.44 -3.26
N ILE A 99 6.34 7.86 -4.45
CA ILE A 99 7.26 6.84 -4.98
C ILE A 99 7.73 7.22 -6.39
N GLU A 100 8.80 6.62 -6.85
CA GLU A 100 9.42 6.85 -8.16
C GLU A 100 8.71 6.02 -9.26
N HIS A 101 7.48 6.41 -9.62
CA HIS A 101 6.59 5.66 -10.52
C HIS A 101 7.27 5.19 -11.80
N ASP A 102 8.05 6.04 -12.46
CA ASP A 102 8.71 5.75 -13.74
C ASP A 102 9.86 4.75 -13.62
N LYS A 103 10.45 4.63 -12.42
CA LYS A 103 11.58 3.73 -12.16
C LYS A 103 11.12 2.33 -11.73
N ILE A 104 9.95 2.24 -11.10
CA ILE A 104 9.46 1.00 -10.46
C ILE A 104 9.29 -0.16 -11.44
N PRO A 105 8.66 0.00 -12.64
CA PRO A 105 8.48 -1.12 -13.55
C PRO A 105 9.81 -1.81 -13.89
N LYS A 106 10.84 -1.02 -14.20
CA LYS A 106 12.17 -1.53 -14.50
C LYS A 106 12.85 -2.12 -13.26
N ALA A 107 12.80 -1.43 -12.12
CA ALA A 107 13.50 -1.82 -10.91
C ALA A 107 12.95 -3.12 -10.30
N LEU A 108 11.63 -3.35 -10.42
CA LEU A 108 10.96 -4.54 -9.92
C LEU A 108 10.69 -5.58 -11.01
N ASN A 109 11.17 -5.35 -12.25
CA ASN A 109 10.93 -6.22 -13.39
C ASN A 109 9.45 -6.54 -13.58
N LEU A 110 8.59 -5.50 -13.54
CA LEU A 110 7.16 -5.66 -13.70
C LEU A 110 6.80 -5.85 -15.17
N PRO A 111 6.01 -6.88 -15.51
CA PRO A 111 5.41 -7.01 -16.84
C PRO A 111 4.44 -5.85 -17.14
N ASP A 112 4.16 -5.59 -18.43
CA ASP A 112 3.29 -4.49 -18.88
C ASP A 112 1.85 -4.57 -18.34
N ASN A 113 1.39 -5.76 -17.99
CA ASN A 113 0.09 -5.98 -17.39
C ASN A 113 0.09 -5.91 -15.85
N MET A 114 1.18 -5.42 -15.25
CA MET A 114 1.30 -5.18 -13.82
C MET A 114 1.44 -3.69 -13.54
N GLN A 115 0.76 -3.22 -12.49
CA GLN A 115 0.73 -1.82 -12.09
C GLN A 115 1.04 -1.68 -10.60
N ILE A 116 1.97 -0.79 -10.27
CA ILE A 116 2.23 -0.44 -8.86
C ILE A 116 1.03 0.31 -8.28
N GLN A 117 0.61 -0.06 -7.07
CA GLN A 117 -0.46 0.60 -6.33
C GLN A 117 0.09 1.45 -5.19
N ALA A 118 1.07 0.97 -4.47
CA ALA A 118 1.75 1.69 -3.39
C ALA A 118 3.02 0.94 -2.98
N ILE A 119 3.90 1.61 -2.22
CA ILE A 119 4.90 0.93 -1.41
C ILE A 119 4.51 1.12 0.06
N VAL A 120 4.48 0.03 0.80
CA VAL A 120 4.06 -0.01 2.21
C VAL A 120 5.30 -0.19 3.08
N ALA A 121 5.50 0.73 4.03
CA ALA A 121 6.44 0.55 5.13
C ALA A 121 5.73 -0.22 6.26
N VAL A 122 6.42 -1.22 6.83
CA VAL A 122 5.93 -2.02 7.96
C VAL A 122 7.04 -2.10 9.01
N GLY A 123 6.70 -1.89 10.27
CA GLY A 123 7.64 -1.98 11.39
C GLY A 123 6.96 -1.83 12.73
N GLU A 124 7.75 -1.90 13.79
CA GLU A 124 7.29 -1.51 15.12
C GLU A 124 7.04 0.01 15.14
N PRO A 125 6.02 0.49 15.88
CA PRO A 125 5.84 1.93 16.08
C PRO A 125 7.08 2.55 16.73
N GLY A 126 7.67 3.54 16.06
CA GLY A 126 8.79 4.32 16.62
C GLY A 126 8.33 5.48 17.51
N ASP A 127 9.28 6.14 18.16
CA ASP A 127 9.01 7.36 18.91
C ASP A 127 8.87 8.54 17.92
N LYS A 128 7.82 9.35 18.10
CA LYS A 128 7.57 10.55 17.31
C LYS A 128 8.76 11.51 17.32
N SER A 129 9.51 11.60 18.44
CA SER A 129 10.67 12.47 18.57
C SER A 129 11.85 12.10 17.66
N GLU A 130 11.87 10.89 17.10
CA GLU A 130 12.89 10.43 16.15
C GLU A 130 12.61 10.91 14.71
N LEU A 131 11.42 11.42 14.44
CA LEU A 131 11.07 11.97 13.13
C LEU A 131 11.76 13.34 12.92
N PRO A 132 12.05 13.71 11.65
CA PRO A 132 12.39 15.10 11.31
C PRO A 132 11.32 16.08 11.81
N GLU A 133 11.73 17.24 12.34
CA GLU A 133 10.85 18.21 12.99
C GLU A 133 9.56 18.54 12.20
N PRO A 134 9.59 18.75 10.86
CA PRO A 134 8.37 19.02 10.09
C PRO A 134 7.40 17.82 10.04
N LEU A 135 7.90 16.60 10.25
CA LEU A 135 7.07 15.39 10.31
C LEU A 135 6.50 15.17 11.70
N GLN A 136 7.21 15.58 12.76
CA GLN A 136 6.70 15.52 14.14
C GLN A 136 5.41 16.33 14.30
N GLU A 137 5.34 17.53 13.71
CA GLU A 137 4.13 18.37 13.76
C GLU A 137 2.92 17.69 13.09
N ARG A 138 3.17 16.93 12.04
CA ARG A 138 2.13 16.21 11.27
C ARG A 138 1.73 14.86 11.86
N GLU A 139 2.55 14.32 12.77
CA GLU A 139 2.29 13.02 13.43
C GLU A 139 1.23 13.18 14.52
N GLN A 140 -0.01 13.37 14.08
CA GLN A 140 -1.21 13.48 14.88
C GLN A 140 -2.31 12.60 14.28
N PRO A 141 -3.21 12.02 15.10
CA PRO A 141 -4.39 11.34 14.58
C PRO A 141 -5.19 12.26 13.68
N SER A 142 -5.31 11.93 12.40
CA SER A 142 -6.09 12.73 11.47
C SER A 142 -7.58 12.43 11.61
N PRO A 143 -8.47 13.47 11.54
CA PRO A 143 -9.90 13.27 11.58
C PRO A 143 -10.40 12.47 10.37
N ARG A 144 -11.63 12.02 10.45
CA ARG A 144 -12.37 11.42 9.34
C ARG A 144 -13.60 12.29 9.05
N LYS A 145 -14.11 12.21 7.82
CA LYS A 145 -15.40 12.79 7.46
C LYS A 145 -16.49 12.17 8.35
N ALA A 146 -17.54 12.92 8.65
CA ALA A 146 -18.70 12.39 9.32
C ALA A 146 -19.41 11.33 8.44
N LEU A 147 -20.15 10.41 9.06
CA LEU A 147 -20.80 9.34 8.29
C LEU A 147 -21.84 9.91 7.31
N GLU A 148 -22.55 10.97 7.69
CA GLU A 148 -23.52 11.69 6.86
C GLU A 148 -22.90 12.32 5.61
N ASP A 149 -21.60 12.55 5.60
CA ASP A 149 -20.86 13.09 4.43
C ASP A 149 -20.44 12.02 3.41
N ILE A 150 -20.55 10.73 3.77
CA ILE A 150 -20.02 9.62 2.98
C ILE A 150 -20.98 8.44 2.81
N VAL A 151 -22.14 8.47 3.45
CA VAL A 151 -23.14 7.39 3.38
C VAL A 151 -24.49 7.98 2.97
N PHE A 152 -25.03 7.52 1.86
CA PHE A 152 -26.30 7.99 1.32
C PHE A 152 -27.20 6.80 0.96
N GLU A 153 -28.49 6.89 1.31
CA GLU A 153 -29.48 5.88 0.95
C GLU A 153 -30.03 6.18 -0.46
N GLY A 154 -29.97 5.21 -1.33
CA GLY A 154 -30.57 5.25 -2.66
C GLY A 154 -29.71 5.96 -3.72
N GLN A 155 -29.40 7.23 -3.56
CA GLN A 155 -28.64 8.02 -4.54
C GLN A 155 -27.77 9.10 -3.89
N MET A 156 -26.73 9.52 -4.59
CA MET A 156 -25.92 10.66 -4.17
C MET A 156 -26.78 11.95 -4.25
N PRO A 157 -26.72 12.84 -3.22
CA PRO A 157 -27.33 14.16 -3.31
C PRO A 157 -26.68 15.02 -4.40
N ASP A 158 -27.47 15.93 -5.01
CA ASP A 158 -26.92 16.92 -5.94
C ASP A 158 -25.87 17.81 -5.25
N GLY A 159 -24.77 18.08 -5.94
CA GLY A 159 -23.72 18.98 -5.44
C GLY A 159 -22.75 18.37 -4.42
N VAL A 160 -22.79 17.08 -4.15
CA VAL A 160 -21.73 16.38 -3.40
C VAL A 160 -20.53 16.18 -4.32
N ALA A 161 -19.43 16.91 -4.07
CA ALA A 161 -18.15 16.81 -4.78
C ALA A 161 -17.02 16.46 -3.80
#